data_c7f310d84c180fa82189ffee855bc24d
#
_entry.id   c7f310d84c180fa82189ffee855bc24d
#
_cell.length_a   1.000
_cell.length_b   1.000
_cell.length_c   1.000
_cell.angle_alpha   90.00
_cell.angle_beta   90.00
_cell.angle_gamma   90.00
#
_symmetry.space_group_name_H-M   'P 1'
#
loop_
_entity.id
_entity.type
_entity.pdbx_description
1 polymer ?
#
loop_
_entity_poly.entity_id
_entity_poly.type
_entity_poly.pdbx_seq_one_letter_code
_entity_poly.pdbx_strand_id
1 'polypeptide(L)'
;GKYQKTPTQGMVAKLPVLHGETTTASIMTHGFVPELSAWSPYHGAQYAVLLSVAKLVALGGRRQDVYLTLQEYFERLHSKESWGKPVAALLGAYKAQKELEIGAIGGKDSMSGTFMDLTVPPTLVSFAAVTAPVKHIVSQDLKGPDHRLVYFDVPRTYNDTPDWDHFKENCDILQEEIEKGRVYSAYVVDQGGIPEAVSKMALGNKIGVKFDKY
;
A
#
# COMPACT_ATOMS: atom_id res chain seq x y z
N GLY A 1 7.31 -14.01 10.91
CA GLY A 1 8.24 -14.25 12.02
C GLY A 1 7.57 -14.94 13.20
N LYS A 2 8.32 -15.15 14.27
CA LYS A 2 7.89 -15.95 15.44
C LYS A 2 6.54 -15.52 16.03
N TYR A 3 6.25 -14.23 16.02
CA TYR A 3 5.04 -13.65 16.62
C TYR A 3 4.00 -13.22 15.60
N GLN A 4 4.29 -13.38 14.33
CA GLN A 4 3.34 -13.06 13.27
C GLN A 4 2.26 -14.13 13.19
N LYS A 5 1.03 -13.73 13.41
CA LYS A 5 -0.15 -14.61 13.42
C LYS A 5 -1.03 -14.42 12.19
N THR A 6 -0.98 -13.25 11.57
CA THR A 6 -1.72 -12.88 10.37
C THR A 6 -0.74 -12.49 9.29
N PRO A 7 -0.97 -12.81 8.00
CA PRO A 7 -0.15 -12.33 6.89
C PRO A 7 -0.03 -10.81 6.94
N THR A 8 1.20 -10.30 6.97
CA THR A 8 1.44 -8.85 7.05
C THR A 8 1.42 -8.21 5.67
N GLN A 9 0.95 -6.98 5.60
CA GLN A 9 0.97 -6.17 4.38
C GLN A 9 2.20 -5.26 4.27
N GLY A 10 3.10 -5.32 5.24
CA GLY A 10 4.35 -4.57 5.24
C GLY A 10 5.32 -5.08 6.28
N MET A 11 6.55 -4.57 6.25
CA MET A 11 7.59 -4.83 7.22
C MET A 11 7.66 -3.66 8.21
N VAL A 12 7.73 -3.99 9.49
CA VAL A 12 7.99 -3.01 10.57
C VAL A 12 9.14 -3.54 11.43
N ALA A 13 10.18 -2.74 11.59
CA ALA A 13 11.32 -3.09 12.39
C ALA A 13 11.84 -1.88 13.19
N LYS A 14 12.19 -2.07 14.46
CA LYS A 14 12.92 -1.06 15.23
C LYS A 14 14.23 -0.72 14.51
N LEU A 15 14.57 0.55 14.45
CA LEU A 15 15.85 0.95 13.89
C LEU A 15 16.99 0.38 14.73
N PRO A 16 18.03 -0.21 14.11
CA PRO A 16 19.17 -0.72 14.85
C PRO A 16 19.97 0.43 15.45
N VAL A 17 20.37 0.28 16.69
CA VAL A 17 21.26 1.21 17.40
C VAL A 17 22.45 0.43 17.98
N LEU A 18 23.62 1.10 18.08
CA LEU A 18 24.84 0.44 18.58
C LEU A 18 24.73 0.09 20.06
N HIS A 19 24.06 0.92 20.83
CA HIS A 19 23.88 0.73 22.28
C HIS A 19 22.46 1.13 22.70
N GLY A 20 21.90 0.40 23.67
CA GLY A 20 20.56 0.67 24.20
C GLY A 20 19.42 0.20 23.29
N GLU A 21 18.28 0.87 23.41
CA GLU A 21 17.07 0.60 22.64
C GLU A 21 16.55 1.86 21.96
N THR A 22 15.90 1.69 20.82
CA THR A 22 15.18 2.77 20.12
C THR A 22 13.68 2.63 20.31
N THR A 23 12.99 3.76 20.31
CA THR A 23 11.53 3.86 20.24
C THR A 23 11.03 4.20 18.85
N THR A 24 11.92 4.20 17.85
CA THR A 24 11.61 4.48 16.45
C THR A 24 11.68 3.18 15.64
N ALA A 25 10.68 2.97 14.79
CA ALA A 25 10.64 1.87 13.83
C ALA A 25 10.67 2.41 12.40
N SER A 26 11.20 1.64 11.47
CA SER A 26 10.98 1.80 10.04
C SER A 26 9.78 0.98 9.63
N ILE A 27 8.97 1.53 8.73
CA ILE A 27 7.85 0.85 8.07
C ILE A 27 8.16 0.82 6.57
N MET A 28 7.98 -0.34 5.94
CA MET A 28 8.13 -0.51 4.50
C MET A 28 6.97 -1.33 3.97
N THR A 29 6.36 -0.83 2.89
CA THR A 29 5.22 -1.48 2.23
C THR A 29 5.41 -1.46 0.72
N HIS A 30 4.57 -2.21 0.01
CA HIS A 30 4.54 -2.16 -1.44
C HIS A 30 3.09 -2.20 -1.95
N GLY A 31 2.92 -1.68 -3.16
CA GLY A 31 1.68 -1.74 -3.92
C GLY A 31 1.92 -2.12 -5.37
N PHE A 32 1.06 -2.97 -5.90
CA PHE A 32 1.01 -3.39 -7.30
C PHE A 32 -0.34 -4.02 -7.60
N VAL A 33 -0.95 -3.67 -8.73
CA VAL A 33 -2.22 -4.23 -9.19
C VAL A 33 -2.04 -4.74 -10.61
N PRO A 34 -1.67 -6.03 -10.79
CA PRO A 34 -1.27 -6.60 -12.08
C PRO A 34 -2.32 -6.43 -13.17
N GLU A 35 -3.57 -6.77 -12.88
CA GLU A 35 -4.68 -6.75 -13.85
C GLU A 35 -4.96 -5.30 -14.31
N LEU A 36 -4.92 -4.36 -13.38
CA LEU A 36 -5.12 -2.94 -13.70
C LEU A 36 -3.94 -2.37 -14.49
N SER A 37 -2.72 -2.78 -14.15
CA SER A 37 -1.51 -2.38 -14.89
C SER A 37 -1.50 -2.93 -16.31
N ALA A 38 -1.99 -4.16 -16.52
CA ALA A 38 -2.14 -4.76 -17.84
C ALA A 38 -3.21 -4.03 -18.67
N TRP A 39 -4.32 -3.63 -18.05
CA TRP A 39 -5.38 -2.85 -18.70
C TRP A 39 -4.92 -1.42 -19.02
N SER A 40 -4.30 -0.75 -18.06
CA SER A 40 -3.82 0.62 -18.21
C SER A 40 -2.64 0.88 -17.27
N PRO A 41 -1.41 0.98 -17.79
CA PRO A 41 -0.23 1.30 -16.97
C PRO A 41 -0.37 2.59 -16.18
N TYR A 42 -1.07 3.59 -16.72
CA TYR A 42 -1.34 4.87 -16.05
C TYR A 42 -2.19 4.69 -14.78
N HIS A 43 -3.28 3.92 -14.87
CA HIS A 43 -4.12 3.63 -13.70
C HIS A 43 -3.41 2.69 -12.75
N GLY A 44 -2.79 1.62 -13.27
CA GLY A 44 -2.04 0.67 -12.46
C GLY A 44 -1.00 1.32 -11.58
N ALA A 45 -0.25 2.29 -12.11
CA ALA A 45 0.75 3.04 -11.36
C ALA A 45 0.14 3.91 -10.24
N GLN A 46 -0.99 4.57 -10.49
CA GLN A 46 -1.69 5.34 -9.47
C GLN A 46 -2.15 4.46 -8.30
N TYR A 47 -2.79 3.33 -8.62
CA TYR A 47 -3.24 2.39 -7.59
C TYR A 47 -2.09 1.66 -6.90
N ALA A 48 -0.95 1.45 -7.56
CA ALA A 48 0.25 0.94 -6.91
C ALA A 48 0.76 1.90 -5.82
N VAL A 49 0.82 3.20 -6.11
CA VAL A 49 1.18 4.22 -5.12
C VAL A 49 0.13 4.29 -4.01
N LEU A 50 -1.16 4.34 -4.35
CA LEU A 50 -2.25 4.35 -3.36
C LEU A 50 -2.14 3.17 -2.39
N LEU A 51 -1.98 1.94 -2.89
CA LEU A 51 -1.89 0.74 -2.07
C LEU A 51 -0.66 0.75 -1.15
N SER A 52 0.51 1.16 -1.66
CA SER A 52 1.72 1.23 -0.84
C SER A 52 1.56 2.22 0.32
N VAL A 53 0.99 3.40 0.05
CA VAL A 53 0.74 4.44 1.07
C VAL A 53 -0.36 4.00 2.04
N ALA A 54 -1.47 3.44 1.55
CA ALA A 54 -2.55 2.94 2.41
C ALA A 54 -2.05 1.88 3.41
N LYS A 55 -1.27 0.89 2.92
CA LYS A 55 -0.67 -0.15 3.77
C LYS A 55 0.27 0.44 4.82
N LEU A 56 1.03 1.47 4.44
CA LEU A 56 1.95 2.14 5.35
C LEU A 56 1.20 2.90 6.46
N VAL A 57 0.13 3.63 6.13
CA VAL A 57 -0.70 4.35 7.11
C VAL A 57 -1.42 3.35 8.02
N ALA A 58 -1.95 2.25 7.48
CA ALA A 58 -2.57 1.18 8.25
C ALA A 58 -1.63 0.52 9.28
N LEU A 59 -0.31 0.58 9.05
CA LEU A 59 0.71 0.11 9.99
C LEU A 59 1.15 1.17 11.01
N GLY A 60 0.65 2.41 10.91
CA GLY A 60 0.94 3.50 11.85
C GLY A 60 1.93 4.55 11.34
N GLY A 61 2.23 4.54 10.04
CA GLY A 61 3.04 5.57 9.40
C GLY A 61 2.24 6.82 9.05
N ARG A 62 2.92 7.98 9.01
CA ARG A 62 2.31 9.25 8.58
C ARG A 62 2.41 9.40 7.07
N ARG A 63 1.29 9.66 6.41
CA ARG A 63 1.24 9.86 4.94
C ARG A 63 2.19 10.95 4.46
N GLN A 64 2.24 12.06 5.17
CA GLN A 64 3.04 13.24 4.78
C GLN A 64 4.55 13.03 4.85
N ASP A 65 5.00 12.04 5.63
CA ASP A 65 6.43 11.75 5.84
C ASP A 65 6.95 10.62 4.94
N VAL A 66 6.11 10.13 4.01
CA VAL A 66 6.43 9.00 3.14
C VAL A 66 7.42 9.38 2.04
N TYR A 67 8.40 8.52 1.83
CA TYR A 67 9.23 8.49 0.63
C TYR A 67 8.91 7.25 -0.19
N LEU A 68 8.88 7.42 -1.52
CA LEU A 68 8.65 6.33 -2.46
C LEU A 68 9.95 5.90 -3.13
N THR A 69 9.99 4.64 -3.53
CA THR A 69 10.92 4.12 -4.52
C THR A 69 10.14 3.26 -5.51
N LEU A 70 10.43 3.41 -6.79
CA LEU A 70 9.67 2.78 -7.86
C LEU A 70 10.50 1.71 -8.55
N GLN A 71 9.88 0.57 -8.83
CA GLN A 71 10.50 -0.50 -9.57
C GLN A 71 9.66 -0.82 -10.81
N GLU A 72 10.27 -0.75 -11.98
CA GLU A 72 9.58 -0.97 -13.24
C GLU A 72 10.12 -2.16 -14.01
N TYR A 73 9.21 -2.89 -14.66
CA TYR A 73 9.51 -3.97 -15.58
C TYR A 73 8.61 -3.86 -16.82
N PHE A 74 9.24 -3.75 -17.97
CA PHE A 74 8.55 -3.64 -19.25
C PHE A 74 9.20 -4.55 -20.29
N GLU A 75 8.47 -4.82 -21.37
CA GLU A 75 8.97 -5.49 -22.54
C GLU A 75 10.12 -4.73 -23.22
N ARG A 76 10.76 -5.36 -24.20
CA ARG A 76 11.73 -4.67 -25.05
C ARG A 76 11.06 -3.53 -25.81
N LEU A 77 11.65 -2.35 -25.75
CA LEU A 77 11.12 -1.13 -26.32
C LEU A 77 11.56 -1.01 -27.80
N HIS A 78 10.76 -1.49 -28.71
CA HIS A 78 11.06 -1.53 -30.16
C HIS A 78 10.00 -0.82 -31.02
N SER A 79 8.88 -0.41 -30.43
CA SER A 79 7.81 0.30 -31.12
C SER A 79 7.32 1.50 -30.29
N LYS A 80 6.52 2.38 -30.89
CA LYS A 80 5.90 3.50 -30.17
C LYS A 80 4.97 3.02 -29.05
N GLU A 81 4.27 1.92 -29.28
CA GLU A 81 3.35 1.31 -28.32
C GLU A 81 4.11 0.76 -27.12
N SER A 82 5.25 0.05 -27.34
CA SER A 82 6.07 -0.45 -26.26
C SER A 82 6.71 0.66 -25.41
N TRP A 83 7.12 1.78 -26.03
CA TRP A 83 7.57 2.98 -25.33
C TRP A 83 6.46 3.72 -24.59
N GLY A 84 5.23 3.68 -25.12
CA GLY A 84 4.08 4.31 -24.50
C GLY A 84 3.71 3.74 -23.14
N LYS A 85 3.97 2.45 -22.90
CA LYS A 85 3.65 1.76 -21.64
C LYS A 85 4.41 2.31 -20.44
N PRO A 86 5.76 2.35 -20.42
CA PRO A 86 6.50 2.95 -19.30
C PRO A 86 6.20 4.46 -19.16
N VAL A 87 6.04 5.20 -20.23
CA VAL A 87 5.65 6.62 -20.15
C VAL A 87 4.30 6.78 -19.46
N ALA A 88 3.31 5.96 -19.80
CA ALA A 88 2.00 6.00 -19.17
C ALA A 88 2.08 5.64 -17.67
N ALA A 89 2.86 4.64 -17.30
CA ALA A 89 3.09 4.27 -15.90
C ALA A 89 3.76 5.41 -15.11
N LEU A 90 4.81 6.02 -15.66
CA LEU A 90 5.49 7.15 -15.02
C LEU A 90 4.56 8.35 -14.85
N LEU A 91 3.71 8.66 -15.83
CA LEU A 91 2.72 9.72 -15.72
C LEU A 91 1.69 9.43 -14.63
N GLY A 92 1.25 8.17 -14.48
CA GLY A 92 0.38 7.73 -13.41
C GLY A 92 1.04 7.89 -12.03
N ALA A 93 2.28 7.43 -11.88
CA ALA A 93 3.04 7.58 -10.65
C ALA A 93 3.32 9.05 -10.32
N TYR A 94 3.63 9.88 -11.33
CA TYR A 94 3.79 11.33 -11.16
C TYR A 94 2.51 11.99 -10.67
N LYS A 95 1.36 11.66 -11.29
CA LYS A 95 0.04 12.17 -10.84
C LYS A 95 -0.20 11.84 -9.37
N ALA A 96 0.00 10.58 -8.96
CA ALA A 96 -0.17 10.16 -7.57
C ALA A 96 0.76 10.91 -6.60
N GLN A 97 2.03 11.10 -6.96
CA GLN A 97 2.97 11.87 -6.15
C GLN A 97 2.54 13.33 -5.99
N LYS A 98 2.06 13.95 -7.06
CA LYS A 98 1.54 15.34 -7.04
C LYS A 98 0.32 15.47 -6.12
N GLU A 99 -0.62 14.53 -6.20
CA GLU A 99 -1.84 14.56 -5.39
C GLU A 99 -1.54 14.32 -3.90
N LEU A 100 -0.59 13.44 -3.60
CA LEU A 100 -0.21 13.12 -2.22
C LEU A 100 0.84 14.04 -1.64
N GLU A 101 1.47 14.89 -2.46
CA GLU A 101 2.56 15.78 -2.08
C GLU A 101 3.77 15.04 -1.49
N ILE A 102 4.05 13.83 -2.03
CA ILE A 102 5.18 12.99 -1.64
C ILE A 102 6.08 12.72 -2.82
N GLY A 103 7.35 12.41 -2.56
CA GLY A 103 8.34 12.22 -3.62
C GLY A 103 8.92 10.80 -3.68
N ALA A 104 9.24 10.37 -4.90
CA ALA A 104 10.11 9.21 -5.09
C ALA A 104 11.57 9.66 -4.99
N ILE A 105 12.32 8.97 -4.12
CA ILE A 105 13.76 9.25 -3.88
C ILE A 105 14.68 8.38 -4.73
N GLY A 106 14.13 7.42 -5.46
CA GLY A 106 14.88 6.53 -6.32
C GLY A 106 13.99 5.50 -6.98
N GLY A 107 14.62 4.64 -7.73
CA GLY A 107 13.95 3.56 -8.43
C GLY A 107 14.89 2.83 -9.37
N LYS A 108 14.34 1.88 -10.09
CA LYS A 108 15.09 1.09 -11.06
C LYS A 108 14.13 0.59 -12.14
N ASP A 109 14.55 0.71 -13.39
CA ASP A 109 13.82 0.25 -14.56
C ASP A 109 14.46 -0.98 -15.18
N SER A 110 13.66 -1.82 -15.79
CA SER A 110 14.09 -2.89 -16.67
C SER A 110 13.19 -2.96 -17.90
N MET A 111 13.77 -2.72 -19.07
CA MET A 111 13.07 -2.69 -20.37
C MET A 111 13.46 -3.91 -21.23
N SER A 112 13.75 -5.04 -20.61
CA SER A 112 14.19 -6.27 -21.29
C SER A 112 13.37 -7.50 -20.87
N GLY A 113 12.16 -7.29 -20.40
CA GLY A 113 11.25 -8.34 -19.89
C GLY A 113 10.60 -9.16 -21.01
N THR A 114 11.38 -9.55 -22.03
CA THR A 114 10.92 -10.44 -23.11
C THR A 114 11.88 -11.61 -23.23
N PHE A 115 11.36 -12.81 -23.16
CA PHE A 115 12.11 -14.05 -23.39
C PHE A 115 11.33 -14.91 -24.38
N MET A 116 11.87 -15.10 -25.57
CA MET A 116 11.18 -15.74 -26.71
C MET A 116 9.84 -15.03 -26.98
N ASP A 117 8.74 -15.73 -26.85
CA ASP A 117 7.34 -15.28 -27.02
C ASP A 117 6.68 -14.83 -25.70
N LEU A 118 7.36 -15.01 -24.57
CA LEU A 118 6.89 -14.52 -23.27
C LEU A 118 7.32 -13.08 -23.05
N THR A 119 6.37 -12.24 -22.72
CA THR A 119 6.60 -10.83 -22.43
C THR A 119 6.02 -10.49 -21.06
N VAL A 120 6.81 -9.81 -20.22
CA VAL A 120 6.33 -9.33 -18.94
C VAL A 120 5.21 -8.30 -19.17
N PRO A 121 4.08 -8.41 -18.45
CA PRO A 121 3.07 -7.37 -18.49
C PRO A 121 3.61 -6.05 -17.94
N PRO A 122 3.03 -4.90 -18.33
CA PRO A 122 3.41 -3.61 -17.77
C PRO A 122 3.41 -3.66 -16.24
N THR A 123 4.53 -3.34 -15.63
CA THR A 123 4.70 -3.47 -14.17
C THR A 123 5.35 -2.21 -13.61
N LEU A 124 4.66 -1.53 -12.71
CA LEU A 124 5.22 -0.54 -11.82
C LEU A 124 4.84 -0.93 -10.39
N VAL A 125 5.84 -1.27 -9.59
CA VAL A 125 5.69 -1.52 -8.15
C VAL A 125 6.10 -0.26 -7.40
N SER A 126 5.22 0.23 -6.55
CA SER A 126 5.53 1.31 -5.61
C SER A 126 5.95 0.71 -4.27
N PHE A 127 7.10 1.12 -3.76
CA PHE A 127 7.50 0.87 -2.39
C PHE A 127 7.40 2.18 -1.61
N ALA A 128 6.78 2.12 -0.44
CA ALA A 128 6.67 3.26 0.47
C ALA A 128 7.46 2.98 1.74
N ALA A 129 8.19 3.98 2.23
CA ALA A 129 9.00 3.87 3.43
C ALA A 129 8.81 5.11 4.31
N VAL A 130 8.78 4.90 5.63
CA VAL A 130 8.69 5.96 6.63
C VAL A 130 9.27 5.48 7.96
N THR A 131 9.62 6.40 8.85
CA THR A 131 9.86 6.10 10.27
C THR A 131 8.65 6.51 11.11
N ALA A 132 8.37 5.73 12.16
CA ALA A 132 7.29 6.03 13.09
C ALA A 132 7.66 5.67 14.54
N PRO A 133 7.05 6.31 15.55
CA PRO A 133 7.17 5.87 16.94
C PRO A 133 6.62 4.45 17.11
N VAL A 134 7.35 3.57 17.79
CA VAL A 134 6.92 2.16 18.03
C VAL A 134 5.55 2.08 18.69
N LYS A 135 5.19 3.05 19.53
CA LYS A 135 3.88 3.10 20.20
C LYS A 135 2.68 3.29 19.26
N HIS A 136 2.90 3.78 18.04
CA HIS A 136 1.86 3.99 17.02
C HIS A 136 1.75 2.81 16.03
N ILE A 137 2.57 1.78 16.19
CA ILE A 137 2.53 0.63 15.30
C ILE A 137 1.29 -0.20 15.55
N VAL A 138 0.55 -0.48 14.48
CA VAL A 138 -0.67 -1.27 14.47
C VAL A 138 -0.42 -2.54 13.67
N SER A 139 -0.84 -3.69 14.18
CA SER A 139 -0.79 -4.95 13.44
C SER A 139 -2.16 -5.33 12.90
N GLN A 140 -2.19 -6.28 11.98
CA GLN A 140 -3.37 -6.59 11.18
C GLN A 140 -4.34 -7.58 11.83
N ASP A 141 -3.90 -8.36 12.82
CA ASP A 141 -4.72 -9.35 13.50
C ASP A 141 -5.71 -8.70 14.47
N LEU A 142 -6.96 -9.17 14.50
CA LEU A 142 -7.96 -8.76 15.49
C LEU A 142 -7.49 -9.06 16.90
N LYS A 143 -7.71 -8.14 17.86
CA LYS A 143 -7.14 -8.21 19.21
C LYS A 143 -8.09 -8.79 20.27
N GLY A 144 -9.40 -8.61 20.09
CA GLY A 144 -10.40 -9.04 21.07
C GLY A 144 -11.81 -9.00 20.51
N PRO A 145 -12.80 -9.51 21.25
CA PRO A 145 -14.21 -9.41 20.91
C PRO A 145 -14.73 -7.97 21.12
N ASP A 146 -15.96 -7.74 20.66
CA ASP A 146 -16.75 -6.52 20.89
C ASP A 146 -16.15 -5.23 20.32
N HIS A 147 -15.24 -5.35 19.36
CA HIS A 147 -14.74 -4.22 18.59
C HIS A 147 -15.56 -4.03 17.31
N ARG A 148 -15.74 -2.76 16.89
CA ARG A 148 -16.34 -2.45 15.60
C ARG A 148 -15.28 -2.49 14.50
N LEU A 149 -15.66 -3.02 13.34
CA LEU A 149 -14.91 -2.83 12.09
C LEU A 149 -15.49 -1.61 11.36
N VAL A 150 -14.61 -0.72 10.95
CA VAL A 150 -14.93 0.44 10.14
C VAL A 150 -14.27 0.28 8.79
N TYR A 151 -15.04 0.46 7.72
CA TYR A 151 -14.54 0.43 6.35
C TYR A 151 -14.36 1.85 5.85
N PHE A 152 -13.15 2.18 5.42
CA PHE A 152 -12.81 3.41 4.74
C PHE A 152 -12.80 3.13 3.24
N ASP A 153 -13.80 3.60 2.53
CA ASP A 153 -13.88 3.49 1.07
C ASP A 153 -13.05 4.59 0.40
N VAL A 154 -12.53 4.29 -0.77
CA VAL A 154 -11.88 5.28 -1.64
C VAL A 154 -12.63 5.29 -2.97
N PRO A 155 -13.53 6.25 -3.19
CA PRO A 155 -14.27 6.36 -4.42
C PRO A 155 -13.36 6.51 -5.65
N ARG A 156 -13.90 6.12 -6.79
CA ARG A 156 -13.27 6.40 -8.08
C ARG A 156 -13.90 7.63 -8.71
N THR A 157 -13.08 8.39 -9.39
CA THR A 157 -13.56 9.48 -10.24
C THR A 157 -14.23 8.92 -11.50
N TYR A 158 -14.84 9.79 -12.32
CA TYR A 158 -15.51 9.38 -13.56
C TYR A 158 -14.58 8.70 -14.60
N ASN A 159 -13.27 8.87 -14.48
CA ASN A 159 -12.26 8.26 -15.33
C ASN A 159 -11.46 7.16 -14.63
N ASP A 160 -12.04 6.53 -13.62
CA ASP A 160 -11.49 5.39 -12.87
C ASP A 160 -10.18 5.66 -12.11
N THR A 161 -9.77 6.92 -11.95
CA THR A 161 -8.67 7.28 -11.04
C THR A 161 -9.17 7.38 -9.59
N PRO A 162 -8.30 7.19 -8.58
CA PRO A 162 -8.70 7.40 -7.19
C PRO A 162 -9.19 8.83 -6.93
N ASP A 163 -10.17 8.97 -6.06
CA ASP A 163 -10.47 10.25 -5.42
C ASP A 163 -9.38 10.53 -4.36
N TRP A 164 -8.40 11.32 -4.74
CA TRP A 164 -7.22 11.59 -3.93
C TRP A 164 -7.53 12.43 -2.69
N ASP A 165 -8.51 13.33 -2.76
CA ASP A 165 -8.87 14.14 -1.61
C ASP A 165 -9.55 13.29 -0.54
N HIS A 166 -10.47 12.43 -0.95
CA HIS A 166 -11.11 11.46 -0.06
C HIS A 166 -10.09 10.47 0.53
N PHE A 167 -9.14 10.00 -0.28
CA PHE A 167 -8.06 9.13 0.20
C PHE A 167 -7.18 9.81 1.27
N LYS A 168 -6.79 11.06 1.04
CA LYS A 168 -6.01 11.85 2.02
C LYS A 168 -6.79 12.03 3.34
N GLU A 169 -8.06 12.39 3.25
CA GLU A 169 -8.93 12.54 4.42
C GLU A 169 -9.01 11.24 5.23
N ASN A 170 -9.24 10.11 4.57
CA ASN A 170 -9.26 8.79 5.21
C ASN A 170 -7.94 8.46 5.91
N CYS A 171 -6.81 8.75 5.26
CA CYS A 171 -5.49 8.54 5.86
C CYS A 171 -5.29 9.40 7.11
N ASP A 172 -5.69 10.66 7.06
CA ASP A 172 -5.50 11.62 8.14
C ASP A 172 -6.41 11.25 9.34
N ILE A 173 -7.66 10.85 9.10
CA ILE A 173 -8.56 10.34 10.13
C ILE A 173 -7.99 9.07 10.78
N LEU A 174 -7.57 8.09 9.98
CA LEU A 174 -7.03 6.83 10.51
C LEU A 174 -5.78 7.08 11.35
N GLN A 175 -4.90 7.95 10.90
CA GLN A 175 -3.68 8.31 11.62
C GLN A 175 -4.00 8.97 12.96
N GLU A 176 -4.92 9.93 12.99
CA GLU A 176 -5.36 10.59 14.23
C GLU A 176 -5.92 9.58 15.25
N GLU A 177 -6.72 8.62 14.78
CA GLU A 177 -7.28 7.57 15.63
C GLU A 177 -6.20 6.59 16.15
N ILE A 178 -5.18 6.28 15.33
CA ILE A 178 -4.01 5.51 15.77
C ILE A 178 -3.24 6.26 16.86
N GLU A 179 -2.97 7.54 16.66
CA GLU A 179 -2.24 8.36 17.63
C GLU A 179 -2.98 8.50 18.97
N LYS A 180 -4.31 8.49 18.94
CA LYS A 180 -5.18 8.45 20.14
C LYS A 180 -5.27 7.06 20.79
N GLY A 181 -4.64 6.03 20.19
CA GLY A 181 -4.68 4.65 20.69
C GLY A 181 -6.04 3.96 20.57
N ARG A 182 -6.90 4.42 19.65
CA ARG A 182 -8.25 3.89 19.44
C ARG A 182 -8.34 2.83 18.34
N VAL A 183 -7.26 2.64 17.57
CA VAL A 183 -7.17 1.60 16.53
C VAL A 183 -6.36 0.43 17.04
N TYR A 184 -6.99 -0.73 17.16
CA TYR A 184 -6.34 -1.97 17.62
C TYR A 184 -5.79 -2.81 16.47
N SER A 185 -6.40 -2.72 15.29
CA SER A 185 -6.04 -3.48 14.09
C SER A 185 -6.41 -2.70 12.84
N ALA A 186 -5.61 -2.79 11.80
CA ALA A 186 -5.92 -2.21 10.51
C ALA A 186 -5.44 -3.11 9.38
N TYR A 187 -6.19 -3.20 8.30
CA TYR A 187 -5.90 -4.01 7.13
C TYR A 187 -6.40 -3.31 5.87
N VAL A 188 -5.58 -3.21 4.86
CA VAL A 188 -5.97 -2.63 3.57
C VAL A 188 -6.66 -3.69 2.72
N VAL A 189 -7.88 -3.39 2.30
CA VAL A 189 -8.63 -4.24 1.37
C VAL A 189 -7.93 -4.24 0.02
N ASP A 190 -7.61 -5.42 -0.49
CA ASP A 190 -6.89 -5.66 -1.73
C ASP A 190 -7.75 -6.55 -2.66
N GLN A 191 -7.16 -7.23 -3.62
CA GLN A 191 -7.84 -7.98 -4.69
C GLN A 191 -8.95 -8.93 -4.23
N GLY A 192 -8.80 -9.56 -3.07
CA GLY A 192 -9.82 -10.46 -2.52
C GLY A 192 -11.00 -9.75 -1.82
N GLY A 193 -11.00 -8.42 -1.79
CA GLY A 193 -12.06 -7.62 -1.22
C GLY A 193 -12.20 -7.74 0.31
N ILE A 194 -13.31 -7.21 0.83
CA ILE A 194 -13.62 -7.20 2.28
C ILE A 194 -13.62 -8.61 2.89
N PRO A 195 -14.20 -9.66 2.24
CA PRO A 195 -14.19 -11.00 2.81
C PRO A 195 -12.79 -11.55 3.06
N GLU A 196 -11.87 -11.34 2.12
CA GLU A 196 -10.46 -11.76 2.29
C GLU A 196 -9.79 -10.98 3.43
N ALA A 197 -9.93 -9.67 3.45
CA ALA A 197 -9.33 -8.80 4.46
C ALA A 197 -9.78 -9.21 5.86
N VAL A 198 -11.08 -9.33 6.09
CA VAL A 198 -11.65 -9.72 7.37
C VAL A 198 -11.25 -11.13 7.77
N SER A 199 -11.23 -12.09 6.84
CA SER A 199 -10.78 -13.45 7.11
C SER A 199 -9.32 -13.49 7.57
N LYS A 200 -8.43 -12.77 6.88
CA LYS A 200 -7.01 -12.68 7.27
C LYS A 200 -6.82 -12.02 8.63
N MET A 201 -7.58 -10.97 8.94
CA MET A 201 -7.56 -10.33 10.25
C MET A 201 -8.01 -11.29 11.37
N ALA A 202 -8.99 -12.13 11.09
CA ALA A 202 -9.60 -13.06 12.05
C ALA A 202 -8.71 -14.27 12.38
N LEU A 203 -7.99 -14.81 11.37
CA LEU A 203 -7.23 -16.06 11.47
C LEU A 203 -6.16 -16.05 12.56
N GLY A 204 -5.44 -14.94 12.70
CA GLY A 204 -4.27 -14.84 13.59
C GLY A 204 -4.59 -15.14 15.05
N ASN A 205 -5.64 -14.56 15.59
CA ASN A 205 -6.09 -14.74 16.98
C ASN A 205 -7.37 -15.57 17.08
N LYS A 206 -7.88 -16.14 15.98
CA LYS A 206 -9.10 -16.96 15.93
C LYS A 206 -10.33 -16.22 16.46
N ILE A 207 -10.46 -14.95 16.09
CA ILE A 207 -11.57 -14.08 16.48
C ILE A 207 -12.56 -14.03 15.34
N GLY A 208 -13.81 -14.44 15.60
CA GLY A 208 -14.88 -14.39 14.61
C GLY A 208 -15.39 -12.96 14.37
N VAL A 209 -16.01 -12.75 13.21
CA VAL A 209 -16.65 -11.49 12.84
C VAL A 209 -18.11 -11.74 12.50
N LYS A 210 -18.98 -10.90 13.01
CA LYS A 210 -20.40 -10.89 12.67
C LYS A 210 -20.69 -9.64 11.86
N PHE A 211 -21.24 -9.84 10.67
CA PHE A 211 -21.77 -8.73 9.86
C PHE A 211 -23.23 -8.51 10.21
N ASP A 212 -23.60 -7.27 10.46
CA ASP A 212 -25.00 -6.90 10.61
C ASP A 212 -25.66 -6.96 9.23
N LYS A 213 -26.93 -7.35 9.21
CA LYS A 213 -27.75 -7.26 7.99
C LYS A 213 -28.16 -5.80 7.82
N TYR A 214 -27.85 -5.22 6.68
CA TYR A 214 -28.41 -3.95 6.23
C TYR A 214 -29.74 -4.21 5.53
#